data_8e73cd2b8e0fc2529ea5b9d66df80174
#
_entry.id   8e73cd2b8e0fc2529ea5b9d66df80174
#
_cell.length_a   1.000
_cell.length_b   1.000
_cell.length_c   1.000
_cell.angle_alpha   90.00
_cell.angle_beta   90.00
_cell.angle_gamma   90.00
#
_symmetry.space_group_name_H-M   'P 1'
#
loop_
_entity.id
_entity.type
_entity.pdbx_description
1 polymer ?
#
loop_
_entity_poly.entity_id
_entity_poly.type
_entity_poly.pdbx_seq_one_letter_code
_entity_poly.pdbx_strand_id
1 'polypeptide(L)' 'MSNTTQYHVQGMKCNGCIANANKALAEVPGFESAQFDLQQGIAEVQGNVDPQSVCQALAGAGYPAVVKSK' A
#
# COMPACT_ATOMS: atom_id res chain seq x y z
N MET A 1 14.00 -13.97 -4.74
CA MET A 1 13.94 -12.89 -3.76
C MET A 1 12.72 -12.04 -3.99
N SER A 2 12.02 -11.75 -2.93
CA SER A 2 10.81 -10.95 -3.05
C SER A 2 11.14 -9.49 -2.78
N ASN A 3 10.55 -8.62 -3.57
CA ASN A 3 10.63 -7.19 -3.36
C ASN A 3 9.45 -6.77 -2.51
N THR A 4 9.71 -6.53 -1.24
CA THR A 4 8.67 -6.15 -0.30
C THR A 4 9.01 -4.79 0.28
N THR A 5 8.06 -3.87 0.23
CA THR A 5 8.21 -2.54 0.78
C THR A 5 7.09 -2.30 1.77
N GLN A 6 7.44 -1.75 2.92
CA GLN A 6 6.44 -1.44 3.94
C GLN A 6 6.14 0.05 3.94
N TYR A 7 4.87 0.36 4.14
CA TYR A 7 4.38 1.73 4.14
C TYR A 7 3.54 1.96 5.38
N HIS A 8 3.64 3.17 5.94
CA HIS A 8 2.69 3.63 6.94
C HIS A 8 1.50 4.23 6.22
N VAL A 9 0.31 3.68 6.45
CA VAL A 9 -0.90 4.15 5.79
C VAL A 9 -1.86 4.66 6.86
N GLN A 10 -2.34 5.88 6.67
CA GLN A 10 -3.27 6.49 7.62
C GLN A 10 -4.69 6.38 7.11
N GLY A 11 -5.62 6.31 8.04
CA GLY A 11 -7.05 6.29 7.69
C GLY A 11 -7.60 4.92 7.38
N MET A 12 -6.78 3.87 7.41
CA MET A 12 -7.26 2.51 7.17
C MET A 12 -7.73 1.91 8.48
N LYS A 13 -9.05 1.82 8.65
CA LYS A 13 -9.62 1.33 9.90
C LYS A 13 -10.62 0.21 9.72
N CYS A 14 -10.86 -0.23 8.50
CA CYS A 14 -11.86 -1.26 8.25
C CYS A 14 -11.48 -2.07 7.01
N ASN A 15 -12.16 -3.19 6.84
CA ASN A 15 -11.86 -4.07 5.71
C ASN A 15 -12.20 -3.43 4.37
N GLY A 16 -13.18 -2.55 4.34
CA GLY A 16 -13.50 -1.82 3.12
C GLY A 16 -12.34 -0.95 2.67
N CYS A 17 -11.61 -0.40 3.62
CA CYS A 17 -10.44 0.41 3.29
C CYS A 17 -9.37 -0.45 2.64
N ILE A 18 -9.19 -1.68 3.12
CA ILE A 18 -8.21 -2.58 2.52
C ILE A 18 -8.57 -2.87 1.07
N ALA A 19 -9.84 -3.13 0.80
CA ALA A 19 -10.26 -3.40 -0.58
C ALA A 19 -10.00 -2.20 -1.48
N ASN A 20 -10.30 -1.00 -0.99
CA ASN A 20 -10.06 0.20 -1.77
C ASN A 20 -8.58 0.42 -2.02
N ALA A 21 -7.75 0.20 -1.00
CA ALA A 21 -6.31 0.36 -1.13
C ALA A 21 -5.74 -0.66 -2.11
N ASN A 22 -6.19 -1.91 -2.03
CA ASN A 22 -5.77 -2.93 -2.97
C ASN A 22 -6.10 -2.55 -4.40
N LYS A 23 -7.29 -2.00 -4.60
CA LYS A 23 -7.73 -1.59 -5.91
C LYS A 23 -6.84 -0.48 -6.47
N ALA A 24 -6.48 0.47 -5.61
CA ALA A 24 -5.59 1.54 -6.02
C ALA A 24 -4.21 1.00 -6.36
N LEU A 25 -3.70 0.09 -5.55
CA LEU A 25 -2.39 -0.48 -5.78
C LEU A 25 -2.33 -1.34 -7.04
N ALA A 26 -3.44 -1.96 -7.39
CA ALA A 26 -3.48 -2.83 -8.59
C ALA A 26 -3.17 -2.05 -9.85
N GLU A 27 -3.32 -0.73 -9.82
CA GLU A 27 -3.00 0.10 -10.98
C GLU A 27 -1.53 0.50 -11.03
N VAL A 28 -0.78 0.20 -9.99
CA VAL A 28 0.64 0.55 -9.96
C VAL A 28 1.42 -0.47 -10.78
N PRO A 29 2.27 -0.02 -11.73
CA PRO A 29 3.06 -0.97 -12.52
C PRO A 29 4.00 -1.78 -11.63
N GLY A 30 4.07 -3.07 -11.89
CA GLY A 30 4.94 -3.97 -11.14
C GLY A 30 4.32 -4.53 -9.88
N PHE A 31 3.11 -4.11 -9.55
CA PHE A 31 2.43 -4.60 -8.36
C PHE A 31 2.09 -6.09 -8.50
N GLU A 32 2.39 -6.88 -7.46
CA GLU A 32 2.05 -8.29 -7.43
C GLU A 32 1.01 -8.59 -6.36
N SER A 33 1.27 -8.17 -5.13
CA SER A 33 0.32 -8.41 -4.06
C SER A 33 0.59 -7.43 -2.93
N ALA A 34 -0.34 -7.37 -1.98
CA ALA A 34 -0.18 -6.50 -0.83
C ALA A 34 -0.87 -7.12 0.36
N GLN A 35 -0.33 -6.87 1.53
CA GLN A 35 -0.93 -7.27 2.79
C GLN A 35 -1.01 -6.05 3.68
N PHE A 36 -2.08 -5.98 4.45
CA PHE A 36 -2.35 -4.83 5.29
C PHE A 36 -2.51 -5.25 6.73
N ASP A 37 -1.89 -4.49 7.62
CA ASP A 37 -2.04 -4.67 9.05
C ASP A 37 -2.78 -3.46 9.61
N LEU A 38 -4.05 -3.65 9.93
CA LEU A 38 -4.88 -2.54 10.40
C LEU A 38 -4.47 -2.09 11.79
N GLN A 39 -3.97 -2.99 12.60
CA GLN A 39 -3.59 -2.64 13.95
C GLN A 39 -2.41 -1.69 13.96
N GLN A 40 -1.47 -1.89 13.07
CA GLN A 40 -0.30 -1.06 13.00
C GLN A 40 -0.38 0.02 11.93
N GLY A 41 -1.38 -0.07 11.06
CA GLY A 41 -1.49 0.89 9.98
C GLY A 41 -0.39 0.73 8.94
N ILE A 42 0.01 -0.50 8.70
CA ILE A 42 1.11 -0.79 7.79
C ILE A 42 0.61 -1.58 6.60
N ALA A 43 1.10 -1.22 5.43
CA ALA A 43 0.84 -1.96 4.21
C ALA A 43 2.15 -2.54 3.70
N GLU A 44 2.17 -3.84 3.44
CA GLU A 44 3.31 -4.51 2.81
C GLU A 44 2.97 -4.77 1.36
N VAL A 45 3.71 -4.14 0.47
CA VAL A 45 3.49 -4.27 -0.97
C VAL A 45 4.60 -5.11 -1.56
N GLN A 46 4.21 -6.17 -2.27
CA GLN A 46 5.15 -7.04 -2.93
C GLN A 46 5.13 -6.77 -4.43
N GLY A 47 6.30 -6.78 -5.01
CA GLY A 47 6.46 -6.51 -6.42
C GLY A 47 7.47 -5.43 -6.66
N ASN A 48 7.85 -5.26 -7.92
CA ASN A 48 8.83 -4.25 -8.31
C ASN A 48 8.11 -2.92 -8.57
N VAL A 49 7.65 -2.29 -7.49
CA VAL A 49 6.88 -1.05 -7.59
C VAL A 49 7.72 0.14 -7.17
N ASP A 50 7.37 1.29 -7.72
CA ASP A 50 7.98 2.56 -7.35
C ASP A 50 7.31 3.05 -6.06
N PRO A 51 8.07 3.28 -4.98
CA PRO A 51 7.46 3.76 -3.73
C PRO A 51 6.64 5.01 -3.91
N GLN A 52 7.09 5.93 -4.75
CA GLN A 52 6.32 7.15 -4.98
C GLN A 52 4.98 6.85 -5.63
N SER A 53 4.98 5.93 -6.59
CA SER A 53 3.74 5.56 -7.25
C SER A 53 2.77 4.93 -6.27
N VAL A 54 3.27 4.09 -5.38
CA VAL A 54 2.43 3.47 -4.36
C VAL A 54 1.84 4.54 -3.44
N CYS A 55 2.67 5.46 -2.98
CA CYS A 55 2.19 6.52 -2.09
C CYS A 55 1.15 7.39 -2.78
N GLN A 56 1.37 7.72 -4.05
CA GLN A 56 0.42 8.52 -4.79
C GLN A 56 -0.90 7.79 -5.01
N ALA A 57 -0.82 6.49 -5.30
CA ALA A 57 -2.02 5.71 -5.51
C ALA A 57 -2.85 5.64 -4.24
N LEU A 58 -2.20 5.42 -3.10
CA LEU A 58 -2.91 5.35 -1.83
C LEU A 58 -3.46 6.71 -1.43
N ALA A 59 -2.70 7.77 -1.64
CA ALA A 59 -3.19 9.12 -1.33
C ALA A 59 -4.40 9.46 -2.20
N GLY A 60 -4.37 9.05 -3.46
CA GLY A 60 -5.50 9.28 -4.35
C GLY A 60 -6.75 8.53 -3.90
N ALA A 61 -6.57 7.40 -3.21
CA ALA A 61 -7.68 6.63 -2.68
C ALA A 61 -8.17 7.17 -1.35
N GLY A 62 -7.49 8.17 -0.79
CA GLY A 62 -7.87 8.74 0.50
C GLY A 62 -7.10 8.17 1.67
N TYR A 63 -6.02 7.45 1.43
CA TYR A 63 -5.23 6.83 2.47
C TYR A 63 -3.77 7.28 2.34
N PRO A 64 -3.44 8.46 2.90
CA PRO A 64 -2.06 8.96 2.80
C PRO A 64 -1.08 7.93 3.34
N ALA A 65 -0.02 7.69 2.59
CA ALA A 65 0.96 6.68 2.95
C ALA A 65 2.36 7.25 2.80
N VAL A 66 3.27 6.75 3.63
CA VAL A 66 4.68 7.10 3.54
C VAL A 66 5.49 5.82 3.61
N VAL A 67 6.61 5.80 2.93
CA VAL A 67 7.49 4.64 2.95
C VAL A 67 8.07 4.46 4.34
N LYS A 68 7.92 3.26 4.87
CA LYS A 68 8.48 2.95 6.17
C LYS A 68 9.86 2.33 6.03
N SER A 69 9.96 1.28 5.20
CA SER A 69 11.22 0.60 4.98
C SER A 69 11.03 -0.41 3.86
N LYS A 70 12.14 -0.95 3.44
CA LYS A 70 12.10 -2.03 2.47
C LYS A 70 12.23 -3.34 3.15
#